data_bff85b10605560f7080ba7a7d705530a
#
_entry.id   bff85b10605560f7080ba7a7d705530a
#
_cell.length_a   1.000
_cell.length_b   1.000
_cell.length_c   1.000
_cell.angle_alpha   90.00
_cell.angle_beta   90.00
_cell.angle_gamma   90.00
#
_symmetry.space_group_name_H-M   'P 1'
#
loop_
_entity.id
_entity.type
_entity.pdbx_description
1 polymer ?
#
loop_
_entity_poly.entity_id
_entity_poly.type
_entity_poly.pdbx_seq_one_letter_code
_entity_poly.pdbx_strand_id
1 'polypeptide(L)'
;VPGKLVGGVMKGSDDNKPGVSLHMADQQSSTNTPTLEALLAAGVHFGHQTRRWNPKMRRFIFAERNGIHIIDLQRTLRQIEVAQKLARDVVLRGENVLFVCTKPQLAGIVREQAERAGALFITERWLGGLLTNYQTVKKQVRRMKELEAGGEEGGEFENYTKKEQLMLRREREKLSKYLNGIRNMGRLPGLMFVVDSKKERIGVSEGNKLNIPIIAIVDTNADPDLITVPIAGNDDAIRSVELITKAIADAVIEARREAPVRQEEEEGESYTYSSDRGAEPAGEEDKKRRRRPRRRRAKPEAIAARLKGPGEEGGGEAPADAGEGE
;
A
#
# COMPACT_ATOMS: atom_id res chain seq x y z
N VAL A 1 -46.32 -31.94 -74.70
CA VAL A 1 -47.50 -31.11 -74.84
C VAL A 1 -48.12 -30.86 -73.48
N PRO A 2 -48.74 -29.73 -73.24
CA PRO A 2 -48.30 -28.68 -72.29
C PRO A 2 -49.30 -28.46 -71.14
N GLY A 3 -49.02 -27.64 -70.27
CA GLY A 3 -49.96 -27.09 -69.27
C GLY A 3 -49.25 -26.15 -68.30
N LYS A 4 -49.20 -24.98 -68.65
CA LYS A 4 -49.78 -23.69 -68.26
C LYS A 4 -50.49 -23.71 -66.88
N LEU A 5 -50.11 -22.78 -66.09
CA LEU A 5 -50.77 -21.59 -65.53
C LEU A 5 -50.60 -21.46 -64.01
N VAL A 6 -50.19 -20.32 -63.65
CA VAL A 6 -50.71 -19.10 -63.07
C VAL A 6 -50.42 -19.06 -61.60
N GLY A 7 -49.55 -18.18 -61.15
CA GLY A 7 -49.92 -16.82 -60.85
C GLY A 7 -50.33 -16.69 -59.37
N GLY A 8 -49.47 -16.16 -58.52
CA GLY A 8 -49.82 -15.83 -57.18
C GLY A 8 -48.74 -14.88 -56.60
N VAL A 9 -48.91 -13.60 -56.93
CA VAL A 9 -48.20 -12.46 -56.26
C VAL A 9 -48.80 -12.36 -54.90
N MET A 10 -47.93 -12.48 -53.87
CA MET A 10 -48.21 -11.86 -52.57
C MET A 10 -46.99 -11.04 -52.12
N LYS A 11 -47.33 -9.82 -52.01
CA LYS A 11 -46.50 -8.73 -51.41
C LYS A 11 -46.21 -8.98 -49.94
N GLY A 12 -45.08 -8.45 -49.54
CA GLY A 12 -44.94 -7.72 -48.27
C GLY A 12 -44.33 -8.50 -47.13
N SER A 13 -43.23 -8.17 -46.77
CA SER A 13 -42.98 -7.17 -45.70
C SER A 13 -41.47 -7.06 -45.49
N ASP A 14 -41.01 -5.86 -45.67
CA ASP A 14 -39.69 -5.40 -45.28
C ASP A 14 -39.51 -5.57 -43.78
N ASP A 15 -38.68 -6.51 -43.36
CA ASP A 15 -38.05 -6.52 -42.06
C ASP A 15 -36.54 -6.32 -42.25
N ASN A 16 -36.21 -5.06 -42.56
CA ASN A 16 -34.86 -4.55 -42.51
C ASN A 16 -34.47 -4.33 -41.03
N LYS A 17 -34.01 -5.37 -40.36
CA LYS A 17 -33.28 -5.26 -39.10
C LYS A 17 -31.81 -4.99 -39.43
N PRO A 18 -31.27 -3.80 -39.04
CA PRO A 18 -29.85 -3.59 -39.17
C PRO A 18 -29.13 -4.59 -38.27
N GLY A 19 -28.41 -5.50 -38.89
CA GLY A 19 -27.44 -6.35 -38.21
C GLY A 19 -26.45 -5.45 -37.45
N VAL A 20 -26.54 -5.47 -36.12
CA VAL A 20 -25.52 -4.90 -35.26
C VAL A 20 -24.29 -5.76 -35.49
N SER A 21 -23.46 -5.34 -36.44
CA SER A 21 -22.09 -5.77 -36.57
C SER A 21 -21.39 -5.37 -35.29
N LEU A 22 -21.23 -6.31 -34.39
CA LEU A 22 -20.27 -6.23 -33.29
C LEU A 22 -18.87 -6.14 -33.91
N HIS A 23 -18.50 -4.95 -34.36
CA HIS A 23 -17.09 -4.59 -34.44
C HIS A 23 -16.53 -4.73 -33.03
N MET A 24 -15.97 -5.89 -32.73
CA MET A 24 -14.88 -5.99 -31.75
C MET A 24 -13.78 -5.12 -32.32
N ALA A 25 -13.79 -3.86 -31.93
CA ALA A 25 -12.62 -3.02 -31.99
C ALA A 25 -11.60 -3.69 -31.05
N ASP A 26 -10.73 -4.50 -31.62
CA ASP A 26 -9.41 -4.79 -31.09
C ASP A 26 -8.71 -3.43 -30.91
N GLN A 27 -9.03 -2.76 -29.82
CA GLN A 27 -8.15 -1.74 -29.28
C GLN A 27 -6.91 -2.50 -28.81
N GLN A 28 -5.97 -2.66 -29.74
CA GLN A 28 -4.59 -2.94 -29.43
C GLN A 28 -4.09 -1.78 -28.55
N SER A 29 -4.45 -1.86 -27.27
CA SER A 29 -3.73 -1.12 -26.23
C SER A 29 -2.31 -1.66 -26.32
N SER A 30 -1.38 -0.81 -26.74
CA SER A 30 0.07 -1.05 -26.80
C SER A 30 0.63 -1.20 -25.37
N THR A 31 0.03 -2.06 -24.59
CA THR A 31 0.57 -2.45 -23.29
C THR A 31 1.79 -3.32 -23.58
N ASN A 32 2.95 -2.87 -23.13
CA ASN A 32 4.23 -3.57 -23.25
C ASN A 32 4.22 -4.82 -22.35
N THR A 33 3.27 -5.74 -22.63
CA THR A 33 3.10 -6.99 -21.90
C THR A 33 4.20 -7.95 -22.31
N PRO A 34 4.94 -8.56 -21.39
CA PRO A 34 6.02 -9.47 -21.70
C PRO A 34 5.49 -10.71 -22.43
N THR A 35 6.26 -11.22 -23.40
CA THR A 35 5.91 -12.45 -24.11
C THR A 35 6.13 -13.67 -23.19
N LEU A 36 5.45 -14.78 -23.50
CA LEU A 36 5.60 -16.04 -22.76
C LEU A 36 7.05 -16.55 -22.80
N GLU A 37 7.74 -16.34 -23.92
CA GLU A 37 9.15 -16.70 -24.08
C GLU A 37 10.05 -15.85 -23.16
N ALA A 38 9.78 -14.55 -23.07
CA ALA A 38 10.52 -13.66 -22.17
C ALA A 38 10.34 -14.05 -20.71
N LEU A 39 9.11 -14.42 -20.29
CA LEU A 39 8.82 -14.92 -18.96
C LEU A 39 9.56 -16.23 -18.65
N LEU A 40 9.62 -17.14 -19.63
CA LEU A 40 10.34 -18.40 -19.50
C LEU A 40 11.86 -18.16 -19.39
N ALA A 41 12.42 -17.31 -20.24
CA ALA A 41 13.84 -16.97 -20.25
C ALA A 41 14.28 -16.22 -18.97
N ALA A 42 13.38 -15.41 -18.39
CA ALA A 42 13.61 -14.75 -17.12
C ALA A 42 13.50 -15.68 -15.90
N GLY A 43 13.04 -16.92 -16.09
CA GLY A 43 12.90 -17.89 -15.02
C GLY A 43 11.71 -17.64 -14.07
N VAL A 44 10.67 -16.96 -14.53
CA VAL A 44 9.45 -16.66 -13.75
C VAL A 44 8.72 -17.92 -13.32
N HIS A 45 8.84 -19.00 -14.09
CA HIS A 45 8.16 -20.28 -13.87
C HIS A 45 8.71 -21.08 -12.70
N PHE A 46 9.88 -20.78 -12.18
CA PHE A 46 10.44 -21.47 -11.03
C PHE A 46 9.79 -21.00 -9.73
N GLY A 47 9.19 -21.93 -9.01
CA GLY A 47 8.70 -21.70 -7.65
C GLY A 47 9.64 -22.25 -6.60
N HIS A 48 9.19 -22.33 -5.38
CA HIS A 48 9.90 -22.89 -4.24
C HIS A 48 9.79 -24.41 -4.17
N GLN A 49 10.60 -25.00 -3.27
CA GLN A 49 10.54 -26.43 -2.96
C GLN A 49 9.17 -26.87 -2.47
N THR A 50 8.74 -28.06 -2.84
CA THR A 50 7.44 -28.64 -2.48
C THR A 50 7.15 -28.66 -0.98
N ARG A 51 8.17 -28.76 -0.12
CA ARG A 51 8.01 -28.71 1.33
C ARG A 51 7.58 -27.36 1.89
N ARG A 52 7.79 -26.27 1.13
CA ARG A 52 7.54 -24.87 1.58
C ARG A 52 6.33 -24.24 0.92
N TRP A 53 5.57 -24.97 0.13
CA TRP A 53 4.47 -24.41 -0.63
C TRP A 53 3.24 -24.11 0.22
N ASN A 54 2.39 -23.20 -0.29
CA ASN A 54 1.09 -22.94 0.26
C ASN A 54 0.03 -23.68 -0.57
N PRO A 55 -0.86 -24.50 0.02
CA PRO A 55 -1.90 -25.22 -0.70
C PRO A 55 -2.82 -24.35 -1.55
N LYS A 56 -3.05 -23.09 -1.14
CA LYS A 56 -3.85 -22.12 -1.88
C LYS A 56 -3.25 -21.75 -3.25
N MET A 57 -1.92 -21.93 -3.40
CA MET A 57 -1.22 -21.72 -4.67
C MET A 57 -1.41 -22.82 -5.69
N ARG A 58 -2.08 -23.93 -5.33
CA ARG A 58 -2.34 -25.06 -6.25
C ARG A 58 -2.92 -24.64 -7.58
N ARG A 59 -3.77 -23.64 -7.57
CA ARG A 59 -4.41 -23.10 -8.80
C ARG A 59 -3.43 -22.45 -9.78
N PHE A 60 -2.23 -22.06 -9.34
CA PHE A 60 -1.20 -21.43 -10.16
C PHE A 60 -0.04 -22.36 -10.51
N ILE A 61 -0.01 -23.57 -9.95
CA ILE A 61 1.03 -24.55 -10.19
C ILE A 61 0.66 -25.39 -11.41
N PHE A 62 1.56 -25.48 -12.38
CA PHE A 62 1.43 -26.30 -13.57
C PHE A 62 1.86 -27.74 -13.29
N ALA A 63 3.04 -27.93 -12.70
CA ALA A 63 3.62 -29.25 -12.44
C ALA A 63 4.66 -29.19 -11.28
N GLU A 64 5.12 -30.36 -10.89
CA GLU A 64 6.29 -30.53 -10.01
C GLU A 64 7.40 -31.21 -10.79
N ARG A 65 8.64 -30.69 -10.65
CA ARG A 65 9.83 -31.29 -11.23
C ARG A 65 11.01 -31.16 -10.27
N ASN A 66 11.67 -32.27 -10.00
CA ASN A 66 12.83 -32.34 -9.09
C ASN A 66 12.58 -31.72 -7.69
N GLY A 67 11.36 -31.88 -7.14
CA GLY A 67 10.99 -31.34 -5.83
C GLY A 67 10.78 -29.83 -5.82
N ILE A 68 10.64 -29.18 -6.99
CA ILE A 68 10.33 -27.75 -7.14
C ILE A 68 9.02 -27.61 -7.92
N HIS A 69 8.16 -26.71 -7.46
CA HIS A 69 6.95 -26.38 -8.19
C HIS A 69 7.23 -25.51 -9.41
N ILE A 70 6.56 -25.81 -10.51
CA ILE A 70 6.60 -25.04 -11.75
C ILE A 70 5.29 -24.26 -11.87
N ILE A 71 5.40 -22.94 -12.02
CA ILE A 71 4.28 -22.03 -12.11
C ILE A 71 3.74 -21.99 -13.56
N ASP A 72 2.43 -21.90 -13.72
CA ASP A 72 1.74 -21.77 -14.99
C ASP A 72 1.90 -20.34 -15.56
N LEU A 73 2.79 -20.18 -16.53
CA LEU A 73 3.07 -18.89 -17.16
C LEU A 73 1.89 -18.30 -17.95
N GLN A 74 0.98 -19.12 -18.44
CA GLN A 74 -0.21 -18.60 -19.14
C GLN A 74 -1.12 -17.85 -18.15
N ARG A 75 -1.25 -18.36 -16.94
CA ARG A 75 -1.97 -17.67 -15.86
C ARG A 75 -1.22 -16.42 -15.40
N THR A 76 0.08 -16.50 -15.28
CA THR A 76 0.93 -15.35 -14.95
C THR A 76 0.74 -14.22 -15.95
N LEU A 77 0.75 -14.53 -17.24
CA LEU A 77 0.56 -13.54 -18.30
C LEU A 77 -0.81 -12.83 -18.17
N ARG A 78 -1.89 -13.60 -18.01
CA ARG A 78 -3.24 -13.02 -17.79
C ARG A 78 -3.31 -12.14 -16.56
N GLN A 79 -2.62 -12.52 -15.47
CA GLN A 79 -2.58 -11.71 -14.25
C GLN A 79 -1.78 -10.43 -14.44
N ILE A 80 -0.72 -10.45 -15.24
CA ILE A 80 0.04 -9.23 -15.60
C ILE A 80 -0.86 -8.27 -16.38
N GLU A 81 -1.61 -8.74 -17.35
CA GLU A 81 -2.57 -7.93 -18.13
C GLU A 81 -3.64 -7.28 -17.22
N VAL A 82 -4.21 -8.04 -16.29
CA VAL A 82 -5.18 -7.53 -15.31
C VAL A 82 -4.51 -6.49 -14.39
N ALA A 83 -3.28 -6.74 -13.96
CA ALA A 83 -2.50 -5.84 -13.12
C ALA A 83 -2.18 -4.53 -13.83
N GLN A 84 -1.75 -4.58 -15.09
CA GLN A 84 -1.50 -3.40 -15.93
C GLN A 84 -2.76 -2.55 -16.08
N LYS A 85 -3.90 -3.19 -16.38
CA LYS A 85 -5.19 -2.51 -16.48
C LYS A 85 -5.58 -1.82 -15.17
N LEU A 86 -5.45 -2.50 -14.03
CA LEU A 86 -5.74 -1.93 -12.73
C LEU A 86 -4.81 -0.75 -12.40
N ALA A 87 -3.51 -0.88 -12.70
CA ALA A 87 -2.54 0.20 -12.50
C ALA A 87 -2.88 1.43 -13.35
N ARG A 88 -3.26 1.22 -14.62
CA ARG A 88 -3.70 2.28 -15.52
C ARG A 88 -4.95 2.99 -14.98
N ASP A 89 -5.98 2.24 -14.59
CA ASP A 89 -7.23 2.80 -14.07
C ASP A 89 -7.00 3.68 -12.83
N VAL A 90 -6.09 3.26 -11.93
CA VAL A 90 -5.73 4.02 -10.72
C VAL A 90 -5.01 5.33 -11.08
N VAL A 91 -4.05 5.27 -11.99
CA VAL A 91 -3.29 6.46 -12.42
C VAL A 91 -4.18 7.45 -13.18
N LEU A 92 -5.10 6.98 -14.03
CA LEU A 92 -6.07 7.84 -14.73
C LEU A 92 -7.01 8.57 -13.75
N ARG A 93 -7.30 8.00 -12.59
CA ARG A 93 -8.02 8.69 -11.50
C ARG A 93 -7.17 9.75 -10.79
N GLY A 94 -5.89 9.87 -11.14
CA GLY A 94 -4.93 10.78 -10.51
C GLY A 94 -4.44 10.30 -9.15
N GLU A 95 -4.48 8.99 -8.89
CA GLU A 95 -3.96 8.39 -7.66
C GLU A 95 -2.52 7.89 -7.86
N ASN A 96 -1.74 7.87 -6.80
CA ASN A 96 -0.35 7.42 -6.85
C ASN A 96 -0.25 5.91 -6.64
N VAL A 97 0.75 5.30 -7.31
CA VAL A 97 1.13 3.91 -7.11
C VAL A 97 2.34 3.83 -6.17
N LEU A 98 2.32 2.91 -5.22
CA LEU A 98 3.40 2.65 -4.28
C LEU A 98 4.07 1.30 -4.57
N PHE A 99 5.35 1.33 -4.95
CA PHE A 99 6.17 0.14 -5.15
C PHE A 99 6.85 -0.25 -3.84
N VAL A 100 6.74 -1.51 -3.45
CA VAL A 100 7.28 -2.04 -2.18
C VAL A 100 8.15 -3.25 -2.42
N CYS A 101 9.42 -3.15 -2.02
CA CYS A 101 10.36 -4.27 -2.09
C CYS A 101 11.50 -4.07 -1.08
N THR A 102 11.55 -4.85 -0.01
CA THR A 102 12.63 -4.76 0.98
C THR A 102 13.70 -5.84 0.81
N LYS A 103 13.70 -6.59 -0.31
CA LYS A 103 14.80 -7.53 -0.63
C LYS A 103 16.00 -6.74 -1.14
N PRO A 104 17.18 -6.78 -0.47
CA PRO A 104 18.33 -5.95 -0.86
C PRO A 104 18.78 -6.16 -2.31
N GLN A 105 18.67 -7.39 -2.79
CA GLN A 105 19.05 -7.77 -4.16
C GLN A 105 18.16 -7.14 -5.24
N LEU A 106 16.91 -6.83 -4.92
CA LEU A 106 15.89 -6.34 -5.84
C LEU A 106 15.59 -4.85 -5.64
N ALA A 107 16.00 -4.29 -4.50
CA ALA A 107 15.70 -2.92 -4.09
C ALA A 107 16.15 -1.87 -5.13
N GLY A 108 17.33 -2.06 -5.73
CA GLY A 108 17.85 -1.16 -6.77
C GLY A 108 16.96 -1.12 -8.01
N ILE A 109 16.58 -2.30 -8.51
CA ILE A 109 15.75 -2.43 -9.71
C ILE A 109 14.36 -1.82 -9.49
N VAL A 110 13.73 -2.15 -8.35
CA VAL A 110 12.39 -1.62 -8.04
C VAL A 110 12.42 -0.10 -7.86
N ARG A 111 13.48 0.45 -7.23
CA ARG A 111 13.68 1.89 -7.13
C ARG A 111 13.78 2.54 -8.51
N GLU A 112 14.65 2.03 -9.36
CA GLU A 112 14.86 2.57 -10.71
C GLU A 112 13.56 2.60 -11.53
N GLN A 113 12.80 1.49 -11.51
CA GLN A 113 11.53 1.41 -12.23
C GLN A 113 10.46 2.34 -11.64
N ALA A 114 10.42 2.48 -10.31
CA ALA A 114 9.49 3.38 -9.64
C ALA A 114 9.84 4.85 -9.94
N GLU A 115 11.12 5.23 -9.88
CA GLU A 115 11.60 6.58 -10.23
C GLU A 115 11.32 6.90 -11.70
N ARG A 116 11.56 5.96 -12.61
CA ARG A 116 11.24 6.07 -14.04
C ARG A 116 9.74 6.32 -14.28
N ALA A 117 8.90 5.63 -13.52
CA ALA A 117 7.45 5.81 -13.57
C ALA A 117 6.96 7.04 -12.80
N GLY A 118 7.83 7.75 -12.07
CA GLY A 118 7.46 8.83 -11.15
C GLY A 118 6.60 8.36 -9.98
N ALA A 119 6.57 7.07 -9.68
CA ALA A 119 5.78 6.46 -8.63
C ALA A 119 6.48 6.55 -7.27
N LEU A 120 5.72 6.30 -6.20
CA LEU A 120 6.27 6.21 -4.85
C LEU A 120 6.94 4.85 -4.65
N PHE A 121 7.96 4.77 -3.78
CA PHE A 121 8.62 3.51 -3.50
C PHE A 121 9.10 3.37 -2.06
N ILE A 122 9.21 2.11 -1.60
CA ILE A 122 9.81 1.73 -0.33
C ILE A 122 10.72 0.54 -0.58
N THR A 123 12.03 0.73 -0.40
CA THR A 123 13.04 -0.28 -0.74
C THR A 123 13.90 -0.72 0.45
N GLU A 124 13.87 0.01 1.57
CA GLU A 124 14.71 -0.33 2.72
C GLU A 124 13.95 -1.21 3.72
N ARG A 125 13.07 -0.63 4.48
CA ARG A 125 12.28 -1.33 5.49
C ARG A 125 10.88 -0.73 5.57
N TRP A 126 9.87 -1.59 5.59
CA TRP A 126 8.52 -1.16 5.90
C TRP A 126 8.43 -0.69 7.37
N LEU A 127 8.04 0.55 7.57
CA LEU A 127 7.78 1.07 8.91
C LEU A 127 6.34 0.72 9.31
N GLY A 128 6.18 0.02 10.42
CA GLY A 128 4.84 -0.30 10.92
C GLY A 128 4.01 0.97 11.15
N GLY A 129 2.77 0.97 10.65
CA GLY A 129 1.92 2.16 10.70
C GLY A 129 2.13 3.16 9.57
N LEU A 130 2.90 2.80 8.54
CA LEU A 130 3.23 3.71 7.44
C LEU A 130 1.98 4.23 6.71
N LEU A 131 1.00 3.38 6.49
CA LEU A 131 -0.28 3.75 5.88
C LEU A 131 -1.34 4.00 6.96
N THR A 132 -1.46 3.13 7.96
CA THR A 132 -2.49 3.23 9.00
C THR A 132 -2.29 4.39 9.96
N ASN A 133 -1.05 4.86 10.13
CA ASN A 133 -0.70 6.04 10.91
C ASN A 133 -0.02 7.10 10.06
N TYR A 134 -0.59 7.35 8.88
CA TYR A 134 -0.03 8.26 7.87
C TYR A 134 0.25 9.68 8.41
N GLN A 135 -0.59 10.19 9.31
CA GLN A 135 -0.40 11.52 9.91
C GLN A 135 0.95 11.66 10.62
N THR A 136 1.39 10.63 11.33
CA THR A 136 2.71 10.62 11.99
C THR A 136 3.82 10.52 10.95
N VAL A 137 3.65 9.72 9.90
CA VAL A 137 4.63 9.59 8.81
C VAL A 137 4.76 10.93 8.06
N LYS A 138 3.66 11.63 7.78
CA LYS A 138 3.67 12.96 7.15
C LYS A 138 4.48 13.97 7.98
N LYS A 139 4.39 13.92 9.32
CA LYS A 139 5.24 14.76 10.21
C LYS A 139 6.73 14.41 10.07
N GLN A 140 7.06 13.12 9.98
CA GLN A 140 8.45 12.68 9.78
C GLN A 140 9.00 13.10 8.41
N VAL A 141 8.20 13.01 7.35
CA VAL A 141 8.56 13.50 6.00
C VAL A 141 8.76 15.02 6.02
N ARG A 142 7.89 15.78 6.71
CA ARG A 142 8.08 17.23 6.87
C ARG A 142 9.40 17.53 7.60
N ARG A 143 9.64 16.83 8.70
CA ARG A 143 10.91 16.97 9.47
C ARG A 143 12.14 16.67 8.61
N MET A 144 12.07 15.65 7.76
CA MET A 144 13.14 15.33 6.80
C MET A 144 13.40 16.51 5.85
N LYS A 145 12.34 17.10 5.27
CA LYS A 145 12.46 18.26 4.37
C LYS A 145 13.02 19.50 5.08
N GLU A 146 12.63 19.75 6.34
CA GLU A 146 13.18 20.82 7.17
C GLU A 146 14.69 20.62 7.43
N LEU A 147 15.10 19.39 7.73
CA LEU A 147 16.51 19.04 7.93
C LEU A 147 17.34 19.13 6.63
N GLU A 148 16.73 18.90 5.48
CA GLU A 148 17.37 19.08 4.18
C GLU A 148 17.59 20.59 3.91
N ALA A 149 16.53 21.40 4.03
CA ALA A 149 16.58 22.83 3.80
C ALA A 149 17.52 23.57 4.79
N GLY A 150 17.52 23.18 6.08
CA GLY A 150 18.40 23.78 7.08
C GLY A 150 19.88 23.37 6.94
N GLY A 151 20.17 22.29 6.23
CA GLY A 151 21.53 21.77 5.98
C GLY A 151 22.15 22.24 4.69
N GLU A 152 21.46 23.02 3.85
CA GLU A 152 22.00 23.64 2.64
C GLU A 152 22.91 24.84 2.98
N GLU A 153 23.77 25.24 2.04
CA GLU A 153 24.65 26.39 2.22
C GLU A 153 23.81 27.67 2.49
N GLY A 154 24.10 28.35 3.62
CA GLY A 154 23.30 29.48 4.11
C GLY A 154 22.07 29.10 4.93
N GLY A 155 21.90 27.82 5.28
CA GLY A 155 20.79 27.33 6.10
C GLY A 155 20.95 27.64 7.59
N GLU A 156 19.86 27.47 8.36
CA GLU A 156 19.82 27.73 9.80
C GLU A 156 20.89 26.97 10.59
N PHE A 157 21.40 25.84 10.09
CA PHE A 157 22.32 24.96 10.82
C PHE A 157 23.77 25.49 10.86
N GLU A 158 24.11 26.50 10.09
CA GLU A 158 25.46 27.14 10.19
C GLU A 158 25.68 27.78 11.55
N ASN A 159 24.61 28.23 12.20
CA ASN A 159 24.67 28.87 13.52
C ASN A 159 24.73 27.86 14.68
N TYR A 160 24.62 26.56 14.43
CA TYR A 160 24.66 25.53 15.46
C TYR A 160 26.10 25.08 15.76
N THR A 161 26.30 24.53 16.94
CA THR A 161 27.60 23.94 17.29
C THR A 161 27.90 22.72 16.39
N LYS A 162 29.18 22.41 16.14
CA LYS A 162 29.62 21.28 15.33
C LYS A 162 29.00 19.93 15.79
N LYS A 163 28.77 19.80 17.11
CA LYS A 163 28.14 18.59 17.67
C LYS A 163 26.66 18.50 17.27
N GLU A 164 25.94 19.59 17.35
CA GLU A 164 24.52 19.66 16.95
C GLU A 164 24.36 19.44 15.46
N GLN A 165 25.18 20.08 14.64
CA GLN A 165 25.18 19.86 13.19
C GLN A 165 25.37 18.37 12.84
N LEU A 166 26.28 17.68 13.54
CA LEU A 166 26.51 16.25 13.33
C LEU A 166 25.29 15.41 13.73
N MET A 167 24.61 15.76 14.81
CA MET A 167 23.39 15.06 15.26
C MET A 167 22.25 15.25 14.24
N LEU A 168 22.02 16.49 13.77
CA LEU A 168 21.00 16.80 12.76
C LEU A 168 21.30 16.10 11.43
N ARG A 169 22.57 16.05 11.01
CA ARG A 169 22.98 15.31 9.81
C ARG A 169 22.69 13.82 9.93
N ARG A 170 22.98 13.19 11.06
CA ARG A 170 22.65 11.77 11.30
C ARG A 170 21.15 11.51 11.33
N GLU A 171 20.38 12.44 11.91
CA GLU A 171 18.91 12.36 11.89
C GLU A 171 18.40 12.44 10.46
N ARG A 172 18.87 13.40 9.66
CA ARG A 172 18.52 13.54 8.24
C ARG A 172 18.83 12.28 7.44
N GLU A 173 20.06 11.74 7.57
CA GLU A 173 20.47 10.51 6.87
C GLU A 173 19.56 9.33 7.22
N LYS A 174 19.20 9.19 8.51
CA LYS A 174 18.30 8.14 8.96
C LYS A 174 16.90 8.30 8.38
N LEU A 175 16.33 9.50 8.37
CA LEU A 175 15.00 9.75 7.82
C LEU A 175 14.99 9.59 6.29
N SER A 176 15.98 10.16 5.60
CA SER A 176 16.13 10.07 4.15
C SER A 176 16.25 8.61 3.70
N LYS A 177 17.00 7.78 4.41
CA LYS A 177 17.13 6.35 4.11
C LYS A 177 15.78 5.64 4.00
N TYR A 178 14.84 5.93 4.90
CA TYR A 178 13.56 5.21 4.96
C TYR A 178 12.41 5.91 4.27
N LEU A 179 12.44 7.24 4.14
CA LEU A 179 11.29 8.03 3.72
C LEU A 179 11.48 8.72 2.36
N ASN A 180 12.68 8.65 1.76
CA ASN A 180 12.96 9.35 0.51
C ASN A 180 11.98 8.96 -0.61
N GLY A 181 11.66 7.68 -0.76
CA GLY A 181 10.75 7.22 -1.81
C GLY A 181 9.29 7.66 -1.63
N ILE A 182 8.92 8.14 -0.44
CA ILE A 182 7.58 8.65 -0.14
C ILE A 182 7.55 10.14 0.17
N ARG A 183 8.64 10.88 -0.11
CA ARG A 183 8.75 12.32 0.19
C ARG A 183 7.65 13.16 -0.44
N ASN A 184 7.13 12.74 -1.59
CA ASN A 184 6.08 13.41 -2.35
C ASN A 184 4.69 12.80 -2.13
N MET A 185 4.52 11.96 -1.11
CA MET A 185 3.24 11.36 -0.77
C MET A 185 2.36 12.38 -0.05
N GLY A 186 1.52 13.13 -0.77
CA GLY A 186 0.56 14.08 -0.19
C GLY A 186 -0.65 13.38 0.44
N ARG A 187 -1.10 12.27 -0.16
CA ARG A 187 -2.23 11.43 0.25
C ARG A 187 -1.88 9.95 0.15
N LEU A 188 -2.71 9.08 0.72
CA LEU A 188 -2.54 7.63 0.63
C LEU A 188 -2.49 7.18 -0.84
N PRO A 189 -1.68 6.14 -1.16
CA PRO A 189 -1.62 5.59 -2.51
C PRO A 189 -2.94 4.91 -2.88
N GLY A 190 -3.32 4.99 -4.16
CA GLY A 190 -4.49 4.30 -4.68
C GLY A 190 -4.23 2.85 -5.06
N LEU A 191 -2.96 2.45 -5.15
CA LEU A 191 -2.53 1.09 -5.50
C LEU A 191 -1.17 0.79 -4.87
N MET A 192 -1.00 -0.44 -4.40
CA MET A 192 0.29 -0.98 -3.99
C MET A 192 0.76 -2.07 -4.94
N PHE A 193 2.01 -1.98 -5.40
CA PHE A 193 2.71 -3.06 -6.07
C PHE A 193 3.77 -3.64 -5.13
N VAL A 194 3.63 -4.90 -4.75
CA VAL A 194 4.46 -5.55 -3.73
C VAL A 194 5.27 -6.68 -4.34
N VAL A 195 6.58 -6.67 -4.11
CA VAL A 195 7.46 -7.79 -4.45
C VAL A 195 7.65 -8.64 -3.20
N ASP A 196 7.27 -9.92 -3.27
CA ASP A 196 7.26 -10.86 -2.15
C ASP A 196 6.25 -10.51 -1.04
N SER A 197 4.99 -10.90 -1.26
CA SER A 197 3.89 -10.66 -0.32
C SER A 197 4.10 -11.32 1.06
N LYS A 198 4.90 -12.38 1.14
CA LYS A 198 5.20 -13.07 2.40
C LYS A 198 6.16 -12.27 3.27
N LYS A 199 7.17 -11.64 2.68
CA LYS A 199 8.12 -10.78 3.38
C LYS A 199 7.48 -9.47 3.80
N GLU A 200 6.70 -8.87 2.91
CA GLU A 200 6.02 -7.58 3.11
C GLU A 200 4.65 -7.72 3.80
N ARG A 201 4.46 -8.78 4.60
CA ARG A 201 3.18 -9.09 5.25
C ARG A 201 2.56 -7.92 6.03
N ILE A 202 3.39 -7.09 6.66
CA ILE A 202 2.91 -5.93 7.42
C ILE A 202 2.30 -4.90 6.46
N GLY A 203 2.98 -4.58 5.37
CA GLY A 203 2.49 -3.67 4.33
C GLY A 203 1.19 -4.15 3.70
N VAL A 204 1.12 -5.43 3.34
CA VAL A 204 -0.08 -6.07 2.80
C VAL A 204 -1.25 -5.98 3.80
N SER A 205 -1.00 -6.25 5.09
CA SER A 205 -2.03 -6.15 6.12
C SER A 205 -2.54 -4.72 6.32
N GLU A 206 -1.66 -3.71 6.24
CA GLU A 206 -2.04 -2.30 6.33
C GLU A 206 -2.83 -1.84 5.10
N GLY A 207 -2.41 -2.25 3.89
CA GLY A 207 -3.14 -1.97 2.65
C GLY A 207 -4.54 -2.53 2.67
N ASN A 208 -4.69 -3.79 3.09
CA ASN A 208 -6.00 -4.44 3.21
C ASN A 208 -6.92 -3.77 4.24
N LYS A 209 -6.36 -3.29 5.37
CA LYS A 209 -7.14 -2.53 6.37
C LYS A 209 -7.71 -1.22 5.83
N LEU A 210 -7.01 -0.61 4.89
CA LEU A 210 -7.40 0.66 4.26
C LEU A 210 -8.14 0.45 2.93
N ASN A 211 -8.43 -0.81 2.55
CA ASN A 211 -9.06 -1.19 1.29
C ASN A 211 -8.28 -0.66 0.05
N ILE A 212 -6.95 -0.56 0.16
CA ILE A 212 -6.10 -0.20 -0.96
C ILE A 212 -5.87 -1.46 -1.80
N PRO A 213 -6.17 -1.48 -3.10
CA PRO A 213 -5.91 -2.63 -3.96
C PRO A 213 -4.42 -2.94 -4.01
N ILE A 214 -4.10 -4.23 -3.98
CA ILE A 214 -2.72 -4.73 -3.95
C ILE A 214 -2.48 -5.64 -5.15
N ILE A 215 -1.50 -5.29 -5.96
CA ILE A 215 -0.87 -6.18 -6.93
C ILE A 215 0.40 -6.73 -6.28
N ALA A 216 0.61 -8.03 -6.32
CA ALA A 216 1.85 -8.58 -5.79
C ALA A 216 2.40 -9.71 -6.64
N ILE A 217 3.74 -9.82 -6.69
CA ILE A 217 4.41 -11.02 -7.14
C ILE A 217 4.31 -12.04 -5.99
N VAL A 218 3.69 -13.18 -6.29
CA VAL A 218 3.36 -14.22 -5.33
C VAL A 218 4.01 -15.52 -5.75
N ASP A 219 4.99 -15.98 -4.99
CA ASP A 219 5.60 -17.30 -5.21
C ASP A 219 4.78 -18.41 -4.54
N THR A 220 5.10 -19.65 -4.81
CA THR A 220 4.39 -20.84 -4.35
C THR A 220 4.32 -21.01 -2.83
N ASN A 221 5.11 -20.24 -2.06
CA ASN A 221 5.17 -20.26 -0.60
C ASN A 221 4.31 -19.19 0.10
N ALA A 222 3.64 -18.32 -0.68
CA ALA A 222 2.88 -17.18 -0.18
C ALA A 222 1.36 -17.41 -0.23
N ASP A 223 0.56 -16.54 0.38
CA ASP A 223 -0.90 -16.60 0.37
C ASP A 223 -1.47 -15.66 -0.69
N PRO A 224 -2.08 -16.17 -1.78
CA PRO A 224 -2.64 -15.34 -2.83
C PRO A 224 -3.96 -14.67 -2.45
N ASP A 225 -4.67 -15.18 -1.43
CA ASP A 225 -6.01 -14.67 -1.09
C ASP A 225 -5.98 -13.30 -0.39
N LEU A 226 -4.80 -12.90 0.11
CA LEU A 226 -4.59 -11.58 0.70
C LEU A 226 -4.34 -10.48 -0.33
N ILE A 227 -4.23 -10.84 -1.61
CA ILE A 227 -3.80 -9.96 -2.71
C ILE A 227 -4.95 -9.78 -3.69
N THR A 228 -5.20 -8.55 -4.12
CA THR A 228 -6.27 -8.25 -5.08
C THR A 228 -5.97 -8.85 -6.45
N VAL A 229 -4.74 -8.66 -6.93
CA VAL A 229 -4.26 -9.24 -8.20
C VAL A 229 -2.93 -9.96 -7.94
N PRO A 230 -2.96 -11.27 -7.64
CA PRO A 230 -1.75 -12.06 -7.44
C PRO A 230 -1.12 -12.42 -8.78
N ILE A 231 0.09 -11.96 -9.04
CA ILE A 231 0.92 -12.37 -10.18
C ILE A 231 1.78 -13.53 -9.72
N ALA A 232 1.41 -14.75 -10.10
CA ALA A 232 2.19 -15.93 -9.75
C ALA A 232 3.53 -15.91 -10.48
N GLY A 233 4.62 -15.93 -9.75
CA GLY A 233 5.96 -15.87 -10.34
C GLY A 233 7.07 -15.96 -9.30
N ASN A 234 8.29 -16.18 -9.78
CA ASN A 234 9.49 -16.23 -8.96
C ASN A 234 9.82 -14.85 -8.41
N ASP A 235 9.84 -14.73 -7.08
CA ASP A 235 10.13 -13.50 -6.35
C ASP A 235 11.60 -13.36 -5.91
N ASP A 236 12.44 -14.37 -6.19
CA ASP A 236 13.87 -14.38 -5.85
C ASP A 236 14.76 -14.09 -7.07
N ALA A 237 14.33 -14.43 -8.28
CA ALA A 237 15.10 -14.22 -9.49
C ALA A 237 15.07 -12.76 -9.92
N ILE A 238 16.25 -12.14 -10.01
CA ILE A 238 16.44 -10.73 -10.42
C ILE A 238 15.73 -10.44 -11.74
N ARG A 239 15.97 -11.25 -12.76
CA ARG A 239 15.38 -11.09 -14.11
C ARG A 239 13.84 -11.22 -14.11
N SER A 240 13.31 -12.12 -13.27
CA SER A 240 11.87 -12.32 -13.13
C SER A 240 11.19 -11.06 -12.60
N VAL A 241 11.70 -10.54 -11.48
CA VAL A 241 11.16 -9.35 -10.82
C VAL A 241 11.35 -8.11 -11.68
N GLU A 242 12.50 -7.96 -12.33
CA GLU A 242 12.78 -6.85 -13.26
C GLU A 242 11.75 -6.81 -14.40
N LEU A 243 11.52 -7.96 -15.07
CA LEU A 243 10.59 -8.05 -16.19
C LEU A 243 9.16 -7.68 -15.79
N ILE A 244 8.68 -8.22 -14.67
CA ILE A 244 7.32 -7.95 -14.18
C ILE A 244 7.20 -6.50 -13.69
N THR A 245 8.17 -6.02 -12.91
CA THR A 245 8.16 -4.64 -12.39
C THR A 245 8.20 -3.63 -13.53
N LYS A 246 9.02 -3.88 -14.56
CA LYS A 246 9.09 -3.07 -15.77
C LYS A 246 7.74 -3.01 -16.49
N ALA A 247 7.07 -4.15 -16.67
CA ALA A 247 5.77 -4.21 -17.34
C ALA A 247 4.71 -3.38 -16.59
N ILE A 248 4.71 -3.39 -15.26
CA ILE A 248 3.80 -2.56 -14.45
C ILE A 248 4.20 -1.09 -14.51
N ALA A 249 5.49 -0.78 -14.42
CA ALA A 249 5.99 0.60 -14.52
C ALA A 249 5.67 1.23 -15.88
N ASP A 250 5.79 0.48 -16.98
CA ASP A 250 5.44 0.94 -18.33
C ASP A 250 3.96 1.30 -18.43
N ALA A 251 3.06 0.46 -17.87
CA ALA A 251 1.63 0.76 -17.81
C ALA A 251 1.33 2.05 -17.00
N VAL A 252 2.06 2.29 -15.91
CA VAL A 252 1.94 3.53 -15.12
C VAL A 252 2.42 4.74 -15.93
N ILE A 253 3.52 4.61 -16.70
CA ILE A 253 4.06 5.70 -17.53
C ILE A 253 3.08 6.05 -18.65
N GLU A 254 2.53 5.06 -19.34
CA GLU A 254 1.52 5.26 -20.40
C GLU A 254 0.28 5.97 -19.85
N ALA A 255 -0.24 5.49 -18.73
CA ALA A 255 -1.41 6.09 -18.09
C ALA A 255 -1.15 7.54 -17.66
N ARG A 256 0.06 7.88 -17.18
CA ARG A 256 0.42 9.25 -16.82
C ARG A 256 0.51 10.20 -18.01
N ARG A 257 0.90 9.69 -19.17
CA ARG A 257 0.91 10.49 -20.41
C ARG A 257 -0.51 10.81 -20.90
N GLU A 258 -1.47 9.94 -20.63
CA GLU A 258 -2.87 10.09 -21.00
C GLU A 258 -3.67 10.86 -19.94
N ALA A 259 -3.26 10.79 -18.68
CA ALA A 259 -3.92 11.48 -17.58
C ALA A 259 -3.88 13.00 -17.81
N PRO A 260 -5.03 13.71 -17.73
CA PRO A 260 -5.02 15.15 -17.75
C PRO A 260 -4.16 15.68 -16.61
N VAL A 261 -3.28 16.64 -16.92
CA VAL A 261 -2.42 17.30 -15.93
C VAL A 261 -3.32 17.97 -14.89
N ARG A 262 -3.62 17.27 -13.80
CA ARG A 262 -4.17 17.90 -12.60
C ARG A 262 -3.01 18.68 -11.99
N GLN A 263 -3.12 20.00 -12.01
CA GLN A 263 -2.33 20.84 -11.13
C GLN A 263 -2.58 20.33 -9.71
N GLU A 264 -1.53 19.86 -9.04
CA GLU A 264 -1.56 19.59 -7.61
C GLU A 264 -1.85 20.96 -6.98
N GLU A 265 -3.11 21.21 -6.62
CA GLU A 265 -3.44 22.24 -5.67
C GLU A 265 -2.71 21.83 -4.39
N GLU A 266 -1.58 22.49 -4.13
CA GLU A 266 -1.00 22.52 -2.80
C GLU A 266 -2.10 23.07 -1.89
N GLU A 267 -2.82 22.19 -1.21
CA GLU A 267 -3.59 22.56 -0.04
C GLU A 267 -2.58 23.04 1.01
N GLY A 268 -2.18 24.28 0.84
CA GLY A 268 -1.56 25.08 1.87
C GLY A 268 -2.56 25.26 2.99
N GLU A 269 -2.70 24.27 3.86
CA GLU A 269 -3.21 24.50 5.21
C GLU A 269 -2.25 25.47 5.90
N SER A 270 -2.48 26.76 5.67
CA SER A 270 -1.92 27.80 6.50
C SER A 270 -2.52 27.66 7.89
N TYR A 271 -1.90 26.85 8.72
CA TYR A 271 -2.08 26.98 10.16
C TYR A 271 -1.43 28.30 10.56
N THR A 272 -2.24 29.38 10.57
CA THR A 272 -1.88 30.61 11.27
C THR A 272 -1.64 30.24 12.73
N TYR A 273 -0.38 30.14 13.08
CA TYR A 273 0.06 30.12 14.46
C TYR A 273 -0.24 31.52 15.00
N SER A 274 -1.39 31.69 15.64
CA SER A 274 -1.72 32.87 16.40
C SER A 274 -0.73 32.94 17.57
N SER A 275 0.35 33.67 17.36
CA SER A 275 1.23 34.14 18.43
C SER A 275 0.47 35.20 19.21
N ASP A 276 -0.25 34.76 20.23
CA ASP A 276 -0.88 35.62 21.21
C ASP A 276 0.22 36.24 22.10
N ARG A 277 0.78 37.35 21.63
CA ARG A 277 1.55 38.27 22.45
C ARG A 277 1.01 39.67 22.22
N GLY A 278 0.21 40.13 23.17
CA GLY A 278 0.07 41.53 23.54
C GLY A 278 -0.96 42.35 22.79
N ALA A 279 -2.15 42.44 23.37
CA ALA A 279 -2.96 43.66 23.32
C ALA A 279 -3.64 43.81 24.68
N GLU A 280 -3.43 44.96 25.28
CA GLU A 280 -3.92 45.43 26.58
C GLU A 280 -5.45 45.62 26.62
N PRO A 281 -6.06 45.77 27.79
CA PRO A 281 -7.46 45.46 28.03
C PRO A 281 -8.39 46.64 27.76
N ALA A 282 -9.46 46.41 27.05
CA ALA A 282 -10.60 47.36 27.04
C ALA A 282 -11.86 46.59 27.48
N GLY A 283 -12.50 47.06 28.56
CA GLY A 283 -13.93 46.87 28.83
C GLY A 283 -14.27 45.76 29.77
N GLU A 284 -14.36 46.08 31.09
CA GLU A 284 -15.18 45.35 32.06
C GLU A 284 -16.65 45.38 31.69
N GLU A 285 -17.17 44.38 31.02
CA GLU A 285 -18.64 44.10 31.03
C GLU A 285 -19.03 42.84 30.23
N ASP A 286 -18.39 41.67 30.51
CA ASP A 286 -18.97 40.39 30.05
C ASP A 286 -18.45 39.15 30.80
N LYS A 287 -18.13 39.30 32.10
CA LYS A 287 -17.64 38.18 32.93
C LYS A 287 -18.76 37.46 33.73
N LYS A 288 -19.97 37.37 33.19
CA LYS A 288 -21.07 36.64 33.92
C LYS A 288 -21.78 35.55 33.12
N ARG A 289 -21.14 34.88 32.19
CA ARG A 289 -21.71 33.62 31.66
C ARG A 289 -20.63 32.64 31.26
N ARG A 290 -20.69 31.44 31.86
CA ARG A 290 -19.92 30.19 31.56
C ARG A 290 -18.69 29.90 32.40
N ARG A 291 -18.90 29.78 33.75
CA ARG A 291 -18.09 28.85 34.55
C ARG A 291 -18.83 27.53 34.73
N ARG A 292 -18.50 26.49 33.95
CA ARG A 292 -18.84 25.11 34.31
C ARG A 292 -18.02 24.74 35.54
N PRO A 293 -18.61 24.13 36.60
CA PRO A 293 -17.90 23.78 37.82
C PRO A 293 -16.89 22.66 37.49
N ARG A 294 -15.62 22.91 37.78
CA ARG A 294 -14.56 21.89 37.80
C ARG A 294 -14.99 20.83 38.83
N ARG A 295 -15.16 19.57 38.44
CA ARG A 295 -15.26 18.42 39.34
C ARG A 295 -14.10 18.46 40.33
N ARG A 296 -14.37 18.69 41.60
CA ARG A 296 -13.41 18.58 42.69
C ARG A 296 -12.88 17.16 42.73
N ARG A 297 -11.57 16.97 42.68
CA ARG A 297 -10.92 15.71 43.02
C ARG A 297 -11.32 15.32 44.44
N ALA A 298 -11.79 14.07 44.59
CA ALA A 298 -12.13 13.53 45.91
C ALA A 298 -10.86 13.56 46.81
N LYS A 299 -11.03 13.98 48.04
CA LYS A 299 -9.95 13.99 49.03
C LYS A 299 -9.45 12.55 49.27
N PRO A 300 -8.16 12.36 49.55
CA PRO A 300 -7.57 11.01 49.75
C PRO A 300 -8.25 10.20 50.86
N GLU A 301 -8.80 10.85 51.84
CA GLU A 301 -9.57 10.23 52.95
C GLU A 301 -10.84 9.53 52.49
N ALA A 302 -11.51 10.04 51.45
CA ALA A 302 -12.74 9.43 50.91
C ALA A 302 -12.44 8.18 50.06
N ILE A 303 -11.21 8.06 49.53
CA ILE A 303 -10.74 6.87 48.79
C ILE A 303 -10.36 5.76 49.78
N ALA A 304 -9.74 6.12 50.92
CA ALA A 304 -9.35 5.16 51.96
C ALA A 304 -10.59 4.55 52.69
N ALA A 305 -11.68 5.32 52.84
CA ALA A 305 -12.91 4.81 53.44
C ALA A 305 -13.67 3.80 52.54
N ARG A 306 -13.47 3.84 51.25
CA ARG A 306 -14.11 2.91 50.27
C ARG A 306 -13.37 1.58 50.09
N LEU A 307 -12.11 1.50 50.56
CA LEU A 307 -11.26 0.30 50.51
C LEU A 307 -11.38 -0.57 51.80
N LYS A 308 -12.06 -0.07 52.87
CA LYS A 308 -12.42 -0.88 54.04
C LYS A 308 -13.85 -1.36 53.86
N GLY A 309 -14.02 -2.52 53.23
CA GLY A 309 -15.26 -3.27 53.22
C GLY A 309 -15.64 -3.72 54.62
N PRO A 310 -16.94 -3.97 54.92
CA PRO A 310 -17.39 -4.40 56.25
C PRO A 310 -16.83 -5.78 56.58
N GLY A 311 -16.26 -5.91 57.78
CA GLY A 311 -15.68 -7.11 58.31
C GLY A 311 -16.70 -8.19 58.56
N GLU A 312 -16.35 -9.40 58.33
CA GLU A 312 -16.97 -10.58 58.95
C GLU A 312 -16.05 -11.09 60.05
N GLU A 313 -16.61 -11.05 61.26
CA GLU A 313 -16.16 -11.75 62.44
C GLU A 313 -16.58 -13.23 62.38
N GLY A 314 -15.76 -14.09 62.92
CA GLY A 314 -16.14 -15.45 63.29
C GLY A 314 -15.08 -16.47 62.84
N GLY A 315 -14.10 -16.84 63.60
CA GLY A 315 -14.17 -17.79 64.73
C GLY A 315 -13.94 -19.23 64.20
N GLY A 316 -12.88 -19.89 64.66
CA GLY A 316 -12.79 -21.37 64.58
C GLY A 316 -11.40 -21.92 64.26
N GLU A 317 -10.63 -22.09 65.35
CA GLU A 317 -9.75 -23.23 65.74
C GLU A 317 -9.15 -24.14 64.64
N ALA A 318 -7.85 -24.29 64.79
CA ALA A 318 -7.03 -25.38 64.23
C ALA A 318 -7.40 -26.73 64.84
N PRO A 319 -7.04 -27.87 64.26
CA PRO A 319 -5.74 -28.43 64.66
C PRO A 319 -4.90 -29.03 63.52
N ALA A 320 -3.63 -29.19 63.86
CA ALA A 320 -2.59 -29.91 63.16
C ALA A 320 -2.97 -31.41 62.97
N ASP A 321 -2.54 -32.01 61.91
CA ASP A 321 -1.88 -33.32 62.00
C ASP A 321 -0.97 -33.55 60.79
N ALA A 322 0.08 -34.27 61.12
CA ALA A 322 1.19 -34.72 60.33
C ALA A 322 0.79 -35.90 59.41
N GLY A 323 1.60 -36.17 58.41
CA GLY A 323 1.55 -37.39 57.63
C GLY A 323 2.50 -37.40 56.47
N GLU A 324 3.66 -37.90 56.72
CA GLU A 324 4.69 -38.44 55.81
C GLU A 324 4.10 -39.41 54.78
N GLY A 325 4.82 -39.54 53.65
CA GLY A 325 4.86 -40.85 53.03
C GLY A 325 4.86 -40.85 51.47
N GLU A 326 6.00 -41.15 50.97
CA GLU A 326 6.39 -41.77 49.68
C GLU A 326 6.26 -40.94 48.39
#